data_cf2cdaff6085cca350f61e6ec393cf8c
#
_entry.id   cf2cdaff6085cca350f61e6ec393cf8c
#
_cell.length_a   1.000
_cell.length_b   1.000
_cell.length_c   1.000
_cell.angle_alpha   90.00
_cell.angle_beta   90.00
_cell.angle_gamma   90.00
#
_symmetry.space_group_name_H-M   'P 1'
#
loop_
_entity.id
_entity.type
_entity.pdbx_description
1 polymer ?
#
loop_
_entity_poly.entity_id
_entity_poly.type
_entity_poly.pdbx_seq_one_letter_code
_entity_poly.pdbx_strand_id
1 'polypeptide(L)'
;MSVDDVRAGTKFEDAIGRTAWPIELHDHGSGHHWHVFDKDHVHYVPFGSLAPQEADNIVAAGRCIDADKAALSSVRVMGPCMAMGAAAAHALDLAGSGSVHQIDIDALKWRVRDNLERTD
;
A
#
# COMPACT_ATOMS: atom_id res chain seq x y z
N MET A 1 5.69 -3.64 5.22
CA MET A 1 5.21 -4.57 4.18
C MET A 1 6.39 -5.34 3.58
N SER A 2 6.28 -6.64 3.42
CA SER A 2 7.35 -7.53 2.94
C SER A 2 6.99 -8.22 1.62
N VAL A 3 8.01 -8.77 0.95
CA VAL A 3 7.80 -9.58 -0.27
C VAL A 3 6.97 -10.85 0.01
N ASP A 4 7.07 -11.40 1.22
CA ASP A 4 6.28 -12.58 1.59
C ASP A 4 4.79 -12.23 1.74
N ASP A 5 4.46 -11.02 2.22
CA ASP A 5 3.09 -10.49 2.24
C ASP A 5 2.53 -10.36 0.82
N VAL A 6 3.35 -9.83 -0.11
CA VAL A 6 2.96 -9.70 -1.51
C VAL A 6 2.70 -11.06 -2.14
N ARG A 7 3.59 -12.03 -1.94
CA ARG A 7 3.46 -13.39 -2.49
C ARG A 7 2.28 -14.15 -1.91
N ALA A 8 2.01 -13.97 -0.62
CA ALA A 8 0.89 -14.63 0.06
C ALA A 8 -0.46 -13.95 -0.23
N GLY A 9 -0.47 -12.74 -0.78
CA GLY A 9 -1.69 -11.94 -0.90
C GLY A 9 -2.28 -11.58 0.46
N THR A 10 -1.42 -11.28 1.44
CA THR A 10 -1.82 -11.01 2.82
C THR A 10 -2.86 -9.90 2.88
N LYS A 11 -4.00 -10.18 3.49
CA LYS A 11 -5.07 -9.22 3.78
C LYS A 11 -4.81 -8.58 5.13
N PHE A 12 -4.34 -7.34 5.10
CA PHE A 12 -4.14 -6.56 6.32
C PHE A 12 -5.46 -6.00 6.85
N GLU A 13 -5.60 -5.91 8.16
CA GLU A 13 -6.77 -5.27 8.79
C GLU A 13 -6.88 -3.80 8.41
N ASP A 14 -5.74 -3.13 8.25
CA ASP A 14 -5.59 -1.73 7.85
C ASP A 14 -5.32 -1.53 6.34
N ALA A 15 -5.72 -2.47 5.48
CA ALA A 15 -5.52 -2.35 4.04
C ALA A 15 -6.20 -1.11 3.47
N ILE A 16 -5.48 -0.35 2.61
CA ILE A 16 -5.97 0.89 2.00
C ILE A 16 -5.97 0.87 0.47
N GLY A 17 -5.45 -0.16 -0.12
CA GLY A 17 -5.43 -0.36 -1.55
C GLY A 17 -5.02 -1.78 -1.90
N ARG A 18 -5.29 -2.18 -3.14
CA ARG A 18 -4.91 -3.48 -3.67
C ARG A 18 -4.32 -3.37 -5.06
N THR A 19 -3.54 -4.35 -5.44
CA THR A 19 -2.99 -4.49 -6.77
C THR A 19 -2.70 -5.95 -7.09
N ALA A 20 -2.51 -6.25 -8.37
CA ALA A 20 -2.04 -7.54 -8.88
C ALA A 20 -0.76 -7.36 -9.72
N TRP A 21 -0.09 -6.22 -9.58
CA TRP A 21 1.11 -5.94 -10.36
C TRP A 21 2.25 -6.89 -10.00
N PRO A 22 2.98 -7.43 -10.98
CA PRO A 22 4.12 -8.31 -10.73
C PRO A 22 5.20 -7.66 -9.85
N ILE A 23 6.02 -8.49 -9.22
CA ILE A 23 7.28 -8.03 -8.65
C ILE A 23 8.24 -7.76 -9.80
N GLU A 24 8.62 -6.50 -9.99
CA GLU A 24 9.49 -6.05 -11.06
C GLU A 24 10.78 -5.47 -10.47
N LEU A 25 11.83 -6.27 -10.45
CA LEU A 25 13.14 -5.85 -9.95
C LEU A 25 14.05 -5.44 -11.11
N HIS A 26 14.57 -4.22 -11.01
CA HIS A 26 15.64 -3.71 -11.86
C HIS A 26 16.98 -3.95 -11.17
N ASP A 27 17.82 -4.81 -11.73
CA ASP A 27 19.15 -5.06 -11.22
C ASP A 27 20.20 -4.54 -12.20
N HIS A 28 21.18 -3.78 -11.69
CA HIS A 28 22.20 -3.12 -12.49
C HIS A 28 23.15 -4.08 -13.25
N GLY A 29 23.14 -5.36 -12.95
CA GLY A 29 24.03 -6.36 -13.57
C GLY A 29 23.36 -7.49 -14.32
N SER A 30 22.12 -7.82 -14.01
CA SER A 30 21.42 -9.00 -14.55
C SER A 30 20.13 -8.69 -15.32
N GLY A 31 19.78 -7.41 -15.46
CA GLY A 31 18.57 -6.97 -16.19
C GLY A 31 17.31 -6.91 -15.35
N HIS A 32 16.17 -7.13 -16.00
CA HIS A 32 14.85 -7.07 -15.37
C HIS A 32 14.41 -8.46 -14.91
N HIS A 33 14.08 -8.61 -13.65
CA HIS A 33 13.50 -9.83 -13.09
C HIS A 33 12.02 -9.61 -12.79
N TRP A 34 11.17 -10.41 -13.45
CA TRP A 34 9.73 -10.39 -13.26
C TRP A 34 9.28 -11.64 -12.51
N HIS A 35 8.52 -11.45 -11.44
CA HIS A 35 7.73 -12.51 -10.83
C HIS A 35 6.26 -12.21 -11.08
N VAL A 36 5.69 -12.90 -12.05
CA VAL A 36 4.27 -12.78 -12.43
C VAL A 36 3.47 -13.72 -11.53
N PHE A 37 2.35 -13.23 -11.03
CA PHE A 37 1.45 -14.00 -10.19
C PHE A 37 0.40 -14.75 -11.02
N ASP A 38 -0.27 -15.71 -10.38
CA ASP A 38 -1.43 -16.38 -10.94
C ASP A 38 -2.57 -15.39 -11.22
N LYS A 39 -3.48 -15.77 -12.13
CA LYS A 39 -4.54 -14.89 -12.66
C LYS A 39 -5.41 -14.24 -11.59
N ASP A 40 -5.67 -14.95 -10.48
CA ASP A 40 -6.56 -14.49 -9.42
C ASP A 40 -5.80 -13.89 -8.22
N HIS A 41 -4.49 -13.74 -8.35
CA HIS A 41 -3.67 -13.17 -7.28
C HIS A 41 -3.95 -11.68 -7.10
N VAL A 42 -4.15 -11.29 -5.85
CA VAL A 42 -4.27 -9.90 -5.41
C VAL A 42 -3.53 -9.74 -4.10
N HIS A 43 -2.79 -8.66 -3.95
CA HIS A 43 -2.15 -8.29 -2.69
C HIS A 43 -2.48 -6.86 -2.30
N TYR A 44 -2.26 -6.53 -1.03
CA TYR A 44 -2.80 -5.33 -0.39
C TYR A 44 -1.69 -4.48 0.20
N VAL A 45 -1.93 -3.17 0.25
CA VAL A 45 -1.05 -2.18 0.91
C VAL A 45 -1.66 -1.84 2.26
N PRO A 46 -0.94 -2.08 3.38
CA PRO A 46 -1.41 -1.67 4.70
C PRO A 46 -1.17 -0.18 4.95
N PHE A 47 -2.06 0.48 5.69
CA PHE A 47 -1.89 1.87 6.12
C PHE A 47 -0.64 2.06 6.99
N GLY A 48 -0.32 1.08 7.82
CA GLY A 48 0.88 1.10 8.65
C GLY A 48 2.20 1.28 7.86
N SER A 49 2.24 0.89 6.58
CA SER A 49 3.39 1.17 5.72
C SER A 49 3.50 2.65 5.30
N LEU A 50 2.43 3.43 5.44
CA LEU A 50 2.37 4.85 5.09
C LEU A 50 2.65 5.76 6.30
N ALA A 51 2.42 5.29 7.51
CA ALA A 51 2.48 6.08 8.74
C ALA A 51 3.79 5.78 9.51
N PRO A 52 4.81 6.66 9.47
CA PRO A 52 6.04 6.49 10.25
C PRO A 52 5.73 6.54 11.75
N GLN A 53 6.28 5.59 12.51
CA GLN A 53 5.97 5.44 13.94
C GLN A 53 6.36 6.65 14.79
N GLU A 54 7.35 7.40 14.35
CA GLU A 54 7.94 8.53 15.08
C GLU A 54 7.22 9.88 14.82
N ALA A 55 6.18 9.88 13.96
CA ALA A 55 5.49 11.12 13.58
C ALA A 55 3.97 10.96 13.61
N ASP A 56 3.30 11.89 14.28
CA ASP A 56 1.85 11.87 14.46
C ASP A 56 1.05 12.45 13.29
N ASN A 57 1.69 13.29 12.48
CA ASN A 57 1.01 14.08 11.45
C ASN A 57 1.69 14.03 10.08
N ILE A 58 2.46 12.98 9.84
CA ILE A 58 3.13 12.74 8.55
C ILE A 58 2.66 11.39 8.01
N VAL A 59 2.36 11.35 6.72
CA VAL A 59 2.03 10.14 5.98
C VAL A 59 2.81 10.13 4.68
N ALA A 60 3.50 9.02 4.41
CA ALA A 60 4.21 8.81 3.16
C ALA A 60 3.32 8.06 2.14
N ALA A 61 3.54 8.28 0.86
CA ALA A 61 2.83 7.57 -0.21
C ALA A 61 3.76 7.26 -1.39
N GLY A 62 3.39 6.29 -2.20
CA GLY A 62 4.15 5.91 -3.37
C GLY A 62 5.46 5.20 -3.00
N ARG A 63 6.58 5.66 -3.54
CA ARG A 63 7.90 5.04 -3.33
C ARG A 63 8.55 5.33 -1.98
N CYS A 64 7.89 6.09 -1.13
CA CYS A 64 8.39 6.49 0.18
C CYS A 64 7.82 5.67 1.34
N ILE A 65 6.99 4.67 1.06
CA ILE A 65 6.39 3.82 2.09
C ILE A 65 7.38 2.84 2.69
N ASP A 66 7.07 2.34 3.88
CA ASP A 66 7.83 1.28 4.53
C ASP A 66 7.51 -0.09 3.89
N ALA A 67 8.40 -0.52 3.01
CA ALA A 67 8.33 -1.82 2.33
C ALA A 67 9.72 -2.28 1.94
N ASP A 68 9.95 -3.59 1.91
CA ASP A 68 11.20 -4.10 1.34
C ASP A 68 11.28 -3.83 -0.17
N LYS A 69 12.48 -3.93 -0.74
CA LYS A 69 12.75 -3.60 -2.16
C LYS A 69 11.82 -4.36 -3.13
N ALA A 70 11.57 -5.64 -2.87
CA ALA A 70 10.79 -6.49 -3.75
C ALA A 70 9.29 -6.20 -3.63
N ALA A 71 8.77 -6.03 -2.40
CA ALA A 71 7.40 -5.61 -2.16
C ALA A 71 7.13 -4.24 -2.78
N LEU A 72 8.02 -3.27 -2.54
CA LEU A 72 7.90 -1.93 -3.10
C LEU A 72 7.83 -1.96 -4.64
N SER A 73 8.60 -2.83 -5.28
CA SER A 73 8.61 -2.94 -6.75
C SER A 73 7.25 -3.29 -7.35
N SER A 74 6.39 -3.97 -6.57
CA SER A 74 5.04 -4.38 -6.98
C SER A 74 3.96 -3.32 -6.69
N VAL A 75 4.19 -2.40 -5.76
CA VAL A 75 3.18 -1.42 -5.34
C VAL A 75 3.51 0.03 -5.72
N ARG A 76 4.68 0.29 -6.29
CA ARG A 76 5.15 1.63 -6.68
C ARG A 76 4.63 2.13 -8.04
N VAL A 77 3.74 1.39 -8.69
CA VAL A 77 3.14 1.76 -9.98
C VAL A 77 1.96 2.70 -9.79
N MET A 78 1.48 3.34 -10.87
CA MET A 78 0.51 4.44 -10.80
C MET A 78 -0.74 4.11 -9.97
N GLY A 79 -1.40 2.98 -10.24
CA GLY A 79 -2.65 2.62 -9.56
C GLY A 79 -2.51 2.60 -8.03
N PRO A 80 -1.63 1.75 -7.47
CA PRO A 80 -1.36 1.75 -6.03
C PRO A 80 -0.89 3.09 -5.48
N CYS A 81 -0.06 3.84 -6.23
CA CYS A 81 0.39 5.16 -5.77
C CYS A 81 -0.76 6.16 -5.65
N MET A 82 -1.73 6.15 -6.58
CA MET A 82 -2.94 6.96 -6.50
C MET A 82 -3.81 6.55 -5.31
N ALA A 83 -3.99 5.25 -5.10
CA ALA A 83 -4.73 4.71 -3.95
C ALA A 83 -4.09 5.12 -2.62
N MET A 84 -2.75 5.03 -2.50
CA MET A 84 -2.01 5.48 -1.33
C MET A 84 -2.17 6.99 -1.09
N GLY A 85 -2.10 7.81 -2.15
CA GLY A 85 -2.30 9.25 -2.05
C GLY A 85 -3.69 9.63 -1.53
N ALA A 86 -4.74 8.97 -2.05
CA ALA A 86 -6.11 9.15 -1.56
C ALA A 86 -6.24 8.73 -0.08
N ALA A 87 -5.68 7.57 0.29
CA ALA A 87 -5.70 7.08 1.67
C ALA A 87 -4.95 8.03 2.62
N ALA A 88 -3.80 8.56 2.20
CA ALA A 88 -3.04 9.54 2.98
C ALA A 88 -3.86 10.80 3.26
N ALA A 89 -4.53 11.35 2.24
CA ALA A 89 -5.38 12.53 2.38
C ALA A 89 -6.55 12.27 3.34
N HIS A 90 -7.23 11.13 3.21
CA HIS A 90 -8.33 10.76 4.10
C HIS A 90 -7.88 10.49 5.54
N ALA A 91 -6.70 9.88 5.71
CA ALA A 91 -6.15 9.62 7.05
C ALA A 91 -5.81 10.93 7.77
N LEU A 92 -5.19 11.89 7.09
CA LEU A 92 -4.88 13.21 7.65
C LEU A 92 -6.15 13.99 7.99
N ASP A 93 -7.18 13.92 7.14
CA ASP A 93 -8.49 14.53 7.42
C ASP A 93 -9.16 13.91 8.66
N LEU A 94 -9.12 12.56 8.78
CA LEU A 94 -9.63 11.86 9.96
C LEU A 94 -8.85 12.18 11.24
N ALA A 95 -7.52 12.34 11.13
CA ALA A 95 -6.68 12.70 12.26
C ALA A 95 -6.93 14.15 12.73
N GLY A 96 -7.24 15.06 11.81
CA GLY A 96 -7.41 16.49 12.13
C GLY A 96 -6.16 17.07 12.79
N SER A 97 -6.29 17.52 14.03
CA SER A 97 -5.17 17.99 14.87
C SER A 97 -4.56 16.88 15.75
N GLY A 98 -5.05 15.66 15.64
CA GLY A 98 -4.59 14.50 16.41
C GLY A 98 -3.52 13.68 15.67
N SER A 99 -3.38 12.42 16.08
CA SER A 99 -2.40 11.49 15.52
C SER A 99 -3.03 10.61 14.44
N VAL A 100 -2.30 10.39 13.35
CA VAL A 100 -2.66 9.40 12.32
C VAL A 100 -2.66 7.96 12.84
N HIS A 101 -2.03 7.72 13.98
CA HIS A 101 -2.00 6.42 14.65
C HIS A 101 -3.26 6.14 15.51
N GLN A 102 -4.10 7.14 15.70
CA GLN A 102 -5.33 7.07 16.53
C GLN A 102 -6.61 7.20 15.69
N ILE A 103 -6.51 7.20 14.37
CA ILE A 103 -7.67 7.28 13.50
C ILE A 103 -8.49 5.98 13.55
N ASP A 104 -9.77 6.09 13.28
CA ASP A 104 -10.63 4.94 13.06
C ASP A 104 -10.30 4.30 11.69
N ILE A 105 -9.68 3.14 11.73
CA ILE A 105 -9.28 2.39 10.55
C ILE A 105 -10.50 1.93 9.71
N ASP A 106 -11.61 1.61 10.33
CA ASP A 106 -12.82 1.23 9.60
C ASP A 106 -13.42 2.43 8.87
N ALA A 107 -13.36 3.62 9.47
CA ALA A 107 -13.74 4.87 8.80
C ALA A 107 -12.82 5.17 7.61
N LEU A 108 -11.49 4.95 7.75
CA LEU A 108 -10.56 5.10 6.64
C LEU A 108 -10.88 4.10 5.51
N LYS A 109 -11.04 2.82 5.83
CA LYS A 109 -11.38 1.77 4.86
C LYS A 109 -12.68 2.07 4.12
N TRP A 110 -13.69 2.60 4.81
CA TRP A 110 -14.93 3.02 4.19
C TRP A 110 -14.71 4.14 3.16
N ARG A 111 -13.87 5.13 3.47
CA ARG A 111 -13.55 6.24 2.55
C ARG A 111 -12.79 5.79 1.31
N VAL A 112 -11.96 4.74 1.43
CA VAL A 112 -11.13 4.21 0.33
C VAL A 112 -11.65 2.86 -0.20
N ARG A 113 -12.89 2.49 0.08
CA ARG A 113 -13.45 1.17 -0.29
C ARG A 113 -13.30 0.85 -1.79
N ASP A 114 -13.38 1.86 -2.65
CA ASP A 114 -13.22 1.68 -4.11
C ASP A 114 -11.81 1.23 -4.49
N ASN A 115 -10.80 1.47 -3.64
CA ASN A 115 -9.45 0.96 -3.81
C ASN A 115 -9.31 -0.51 -3.37
N LEU A 116 -10.28 -1.05 -2.65
CA LEU A 116 -10.24 -2.39 -2.04
C LEU A 116 -11.20 -3.36 -2.73
N GLU A 117 -12.30 -2.85 -3.24
CA GLU A 117 -13.34 -3.63 -3.90
C GLU A 117 -13.13 -3.66 -5.42
N ARG A 118 -13.48 -4.78 -6.03
CA ARG A 118 -13.52 -4.87 -7.48
C ARG A 118 -14.89 -4.32 -7.92
N THR A 119 -14.85 -3.20 -8.63
CA THR A 119 -16.01 -2.68 -9.34
C THR A 119 -15.91 -3.18 -10.78
N ASP A 120 -16.67 -4.22 -11.09
CA ASP A 120 -16.80 -4.69 -12.48
C ASP A 120 -17.81 -3.82 -13.24
#